data_87ae1cbb438bcfb627cef8c05513f1da
#
_entry.id   87ae1cbb438bcfb627cef8c05513f1da
#
_cell.length_a   1.000
_cell.length_b   1.000
_cell.length_c   1.000
_cell.angle_alpha   90.00
_cell.angle_beta   90.00
_cell.angle_gamma   90.00
#
_symmetry.space_group_name_H-M   'P 1'
#
loop_
_entity.id
_entity.type
_entity.pdbx_description
1 polymer ?
#
loop_
_entity_poly.entity_id
_entity_poly.type
_entity_poly.pdbx_seq_one_letter_code
_entity_poly.pdbx_strand_id
1 'polypeptide(L)'
;MKTALKNNSEKTLSTLLFIVMCLYTCQTYAQMMNMTPYDLPIPDSLRLATDKRMTKEQAIYDINALIYTVSEVHPNMYAVCNQGEFMSRVNAIEQEMPDTITRATLYKYVAPLLALLGDGHTHVFPPYNDILTKTVLRFPLQVDVDNQSGKITARYSLFGIPKGAEITEINGVSSADIIANLLQYVSGERPFFRLMKLKDYFSALFQLCYYADKYTIKYVWKNNIKETILKGATFDEIRAETKKVEKAAGKTPEVKKQEQKHFEYQLLEGGRVALMSFNECTDPSGMTVFLDSMITEINAKKVQNLIIDVRKNDGGDSRIGDLIFERISKVPFQQFGKAFMRITPTTQRLLKNAYGDKFLSPTGLYLENEDSLNVPLNNKARCYTGKVWLLTSNYTFSSAASFSWAFKYFNMGKVVGEETGGMNVCFGDVLEYRLPISQLYCYISYKRFWQYGADETDIHGTIPDIAVPADKALETTLQLIRNKK
;
A
#
# COMPACT_ATOMS: atom_id res chain seq x y z
N MET A 1 69.44 -40.11 -8.82
CA MET A 1 68.80 -38.95 -9.47
C MET A 1 67.30 -39.10 -9.69
N LYS A 2 66.75 -40.28 -9.99
CA LYS A 2 65.31 -40.49 -10.23
C LYS A 2 64.41 -40.43 -8.95
N THR A 3 64.93 -40.71 -7.77
CA THR A 3 64.22 -40.69 -6.48
C THR A 3 64.02 -39.28 -5.91
N ALA A 4 64.96 -38.37 -6.18
CA ALA A 4 64.89 -36.99 -5.72
C ALA A 4 63.92 -36.12 -6.54
N LEU A 5 63.68 -36.44 -7.82
CA LEU A 5 62.71 -35.78 -8.69
C LEU A 5 61.29 -36.17 -8.39
N LYS A 6 61.06 -37.39 -7.89
CA LYS A 6 59.72 -37.89 -7.53
C LYS A 6 59.23 -37.22 -6.21
N ASN A 7 60.11 -37.06 -5.24
CA ASN A 7 59.78 -36.40 -3.96
C ASN A 7 59.49 -34.89 -4.10
N ASN A 8 60.13 -34.22 -5.07
CA ASN A 8 59.86 -32.79 -5.30
C ASN A 8 58.50 -32.58 -6.02
N SER A 9 58.11 -33.47 -6.93
CA SER A 9 56.81 -33.37 -7.63
C SER A 9 55.64 -33.65 -6.69
N GLU A 10 55.77 -34.58 -5.76
CA GLU A 10 54.71 -34.87 -4.76
C GLU A 10 54.58 -33.77 -3.73
N LYS A 11 55.68 -33.15 -3.27
CA LYS A 11 55.63 -31.96 -2.41
C LYS A 11 55.03 -30.74 -3.11
N THR A 12 55.35 -30.53 -4.39
CA THR A 12 54.77 -29.42 -5.17
C THR A 12 53.30 -29.61 -5.41
N LEU A 13 52.84 -30.84 -5.71
CA LEU A 13 51.43 -31.17 -5.89
C LEU A 13 50.62 -31.04 -4.60
N SER A 14 51.18 -31.49 -3.46
CA SER A 14 50.56 -31.35 -2.13
C SER A 14 50.46 -29.88 -1.70
N THR A 15 51.50 -29.07 -1.98
CA THR A 15 51.44 -27.61 -1.71
C THR A 15 50.44 -26.90 -2.61
N LEU A 16 50.32 -27.28 -3.89
CA LEU A 16 49.35 -26.73 -4.82
C LEU A 16 47.92 -27.09 -4.40
N LEU A 17 47.66 -28.34 -3.99
CA LEU A 17 46.38 -28.79 -3.48
C LEU A 17 45.95 -28.04 -2.20
N PHE A 18 46.91 -27.80 -1.29
CA PHE A 18 46.69 -27.05 -0.06
C PHE A 18 46.38 -25.58 -0.36
N ILE A 19 47.07 -24.94 -1.30
CA ILE A 19 46.78 -23.55 -1.74
C ILE A 19 45.42 -23.46 -2.41
N VAL A 20 45.05 -24.41 -3.28
CA VAL A 20 43.74 -24.47 -3.93
C VAL A 20 42.62 -24.67 -2.90
N MET A 21 42.84 -25.53 -1.89
CA MET A 21 41.88 -25.78 -0.82
C MET A 21 41.76 -24.55 0.11
N CYS A 22 42.85 -23.84 0.40
CA CYS A 22 42.80 -22.57 1.14
C CYS A 22 42.14 -21.44 0.34
N LEU A 23 42.37 -21.37 -0.97
CA LEU A 23 41.67 -20.39 -1.82
C LEU A 23 40.18 -20.72 -1.94
N TYR A 24 39.79 -21.99 -2.03
CA TYR A 24 38.39 -22.44 -2.06
C TYR A 24 37.69 -22.15 -0.71
N THR A 25 38.35 -22.40 0.42
CA THR A 25 37.84 -22.06 1.76
C THR A 25 37.75 -20.56 1.98
N CYS A 26 38.77 -19.77 1.52
CA CYS A 26 38.69 -18.31 1.56
C CYS A 26 37.56 -17.75 0.67
N GLN A 27 37.36 -18.32 -0.51
CA GLN A 27 36.32 -17.88 -1.43
C GLN A 27 34.91 -18.25 -0.93
N THR A 28 34.74 -19.44 -0.34
CA THR A 28 33.52 -19.84 0.36
C THR A 28 33.29 -19.01 1.62
N TYR A 29 34.35 -18.69 2.38
CA TYR A 29 34.23 -17.82 3.57
C TYR A 29 33.89 -16.37 3.19
N ALA A 30 34.47 -15.84 2.11
CA ALA A 30 34.14 -14.53 1.58
C ALA A 30 32.71 -14.47 1.01
N GLN A 31 32.22 -15.54 0.38
CA GLN A 31 30.83 -15.66 -0.02
C GLN A 31 29.89 -15.76 1.19
N MET A 32 30.28 -16.53 2.22
CA MET A 32 29.50 -16.62 3.48
C MET A 32 29.46 -15.29 4.25
N MET A 33 30.51 -14.48 4.18
CA MET A 33 30.54 -13.15 4.82
C MET A 33 29.61 -12.13 4.20
N ASN A 34 29.20 -12.35 2.93
CA ASN A 34 28.23 -11.51 2.24
C ASN A 34 26.81 -12.12 2.26
N MET A 35 26.61 -13.26 2.90
CA MET A 35 25.31 -13.90 3.07
C MET A 35 24.73 -13.53 4.44
N THR A 36 23.47 -13.13 4.46
CA THR A 36 22.73 -13.00 5.71
C THR A 36 22.34 -14.39 6.24
N PRO A 37 22.07 -14.58 7.53
CA PRO A 37 21.60 -15.85 8.08
C PRO A 37 20.39 -16.43 7.33
N TYR A 38 19.58 -15.56 6.73
CA TYR A 38 18.33 -15.92 6.01
C TYR A 38 18.53 -16.18 4.52
N ASP A 39 19.74 -16.03 4.00
CA ASP A 39 20.11 -16.41 2.62
C ASP A 39 20.57 -17.87 2.53
N LEU A 40 20.78 -18.51 3.67
CA LEU A 40 21.13 -19.91 3.74
C LEU A 40 19.92 -20.79 3.34
N PRO A 41 20.16 -21.95 2.70
CA PRO A 41 19.09 -22.89 2.44
C PRO A 41 18.35 -23.24 3.73
N ILE A 42 17.03 -23.18 3.70
CA ILE A 42 16.21 -23.59 4.84
C ILE A 42 16.46 -25.05 5.13
N PRO A 43 16.86 -25.42 6.36
CA PRO A 43 17.04 -26.81 6.75
C PRO A 43 15.75 -27.62 6.49
N ASP A 44 15.88 -28.87 6.05
CA ASP A 44 14.71 -29.72 5.76
C ASP A 44 13.78 -29.87 6.97
N SER A 45 14.31 -29.85 8.20
CA SER A 45 13.56 -29.87 9.45
C SER A 45 12.64 -28.65 9.66
N LEU A 46 12.96 -27.54 8.98
CA LEU A 46 12.18 -26.30 9.09
C LEU A 46 11.27 -26.06 7.87
N ARG A 47 11.30 -26.95 6.86
CA ARG A 47 10.40 -26.79 5.70
C ARG A 47 8.95 -27.03 6.12
N LEU A 48 8.07 -26.16 5.58
CA LEU A 48 6.65 -26.25 5.86
C LEU A 48 6.07 -27.60 5.43
N ALA A 49 5.36 -28.24 6.33
CA ALA A 49 4.58 -29.44 6.02
C ALA A 49 3.42 -29.14 5.04
N THR A 50 2.96 -30.17 4.34
CA THR A 50 1.91 -30.06 3.32
C THR A 50 0.56 -29.63 3.86
N ASP A 51 0.30 -29.79 5.17
CA ASP A 51 -0.94 -29.40 5.87
C ASP A 51 -1.03 -27.89 6.21
N LYS A 52 -0.03 -27.11 5.80
CA LYS A 52 0.07 -25.66 6.07
C LYS A 52 0.17 -25.27 7.55
N ARG A 53 0.53 -26.21 8.41
CA ARG A 53 0.90 -25.95 9.80
C ARG A 53 2.41 -25.83 9.92
N MET A 54 2.85 -25.08 10.90
CA MET A 54 4.27 -24.87 11.21
C MET A 54 4.50 -25.03 12.71
N THR A 55 5.70 -25.45 13.06
CA THR A 55 6.12 -25.48 14.46
C THR A 55 6.41 -24.07 14.94
N LYS A 56 6.52 -23.90 16.26
CA LYS A 56 6.94 -22.66 16.90
C LYS A 56 8.29 -22.18 16.37
N GLU A 57 9.26 -23.09 16.24
CA GLU A 57 10.61 -22.78 15.72
C GLU A 57 10.55 -22.27 14.28
N GLN A 58 9.73 -22.88 13.42
CA GLN A 58 9.51 -22.42 12.04
C GLN A 58 8.91 -21.01 12.00
N ALA A 59 7.94 -20.74 12.87
CA ALA A 59 7.30 -19.43 12.95
C ALA A 59 8.25 -18.34 13.49
N ILE A 60 9.05 -18.67 14.52
CA ILE A 60 10.09 -17.78 15.06
C ILE A 60 11.16 -17.48 14.00
N TYR A 61 11.55 -18.49 13.21
CA TYR A 61 12.46 -18.30 12.08
C TYR A 61 11.92 -17.25 11.09
N ASP A 62 10.65 -17.36 10.69
CA ASP A 62 9.99 -16.41 9.80
C ASP A 62 9.92 -15.00 10.40
N ILE A 63 9.59 -14.88 11.69
CA ILE A 63 9.56 -13.58 12.38
C ILE A 63 10.96 -12.95 12.42
N ASN A 64 11.98 -13.71 12.76
CA ASN A 64 13.36 -13.23 12.79
C ASN A 64 13.85 -12.81 11.40
N ALA A 65 13.51 -13.59 10.36
CA ALA A 65 13.80 -13.23 8.97
C ALA A 65 13.11 -11.93 8.55
N LEU A 66 11.86 -11.74 8.96
CA LEU A 66 11.13 -10.49 8.70
C LEU A 66 11.80 -9.31 9.40
N ILE A 67 12.04 -9.41 10.70
CA ILE A 67 12.65 -8.33 11.51
C ILE A 67 14.02 -7.96 10.92
N TYR A 68 14.84 -8.97 10.62
CA TYR A 68 16.15 -8.76 10.01
C TYR A 68 16.02 -8.03 8.67
N THR A 69 15.15 -8.51 7.76
CA THR A 69 14.95 -7.88 6.45
C THR A 69 14.45 -6.45 6.58
N VAL A 70 13.47 -6.19 7.45
CA VAL A 70 12.98 -4.83 7.72
C VAL A 70 14.10 -3.94 8.27
N SER A 71 14.92 -4.43 9.21
CA SER A 71 16.02 -3.64 9.79
C SER A 71 17.10 -3.27 8.78
N GLU A 72 17.31 -4.11 7.78
CA GLU A 72 18.29 -3.87 6.70
C GLU A 72 17.73 -2.98 5.58
N VAL A 73 16.44 -3.10 5.29
CA VAL A 73 15.78 -2.49 4.11
C VAL A 73 15.12 -1.17 4.45
N HIS A 74 14.34 -1.13 5.54
CA HIS A 74 13.55 0.06 5.89
C HIS A 74 14.45 1.22 6.29
N PRO A 75 14.27 2.43 5.75
CA PRO A 75 15.14 3.57 6.02
C PRO A 75 15.25 3.93 7.51
N ASN A 76 14.16 3.85 8.24
CA ASN A 76 14.10 4.05 9.69
C ASN A 76 12.89 3.35 10.32
N MET A 77 13.02 2.08 10.68
CA MET A 77 11.93 1.30 11.27
C MET A 77 11.50 1.79 12.66
N TYR A 78 12.28 2.63 13.29
CA TYR A 78 12.00 3.20 14.62
C TYR A 78 11.62 4.69 14.56
N ALA A 79 11.09 5.16 13.42
CA ALA A 79 10.65 6.55 13.28
C ALA A 79 9.42 6.88 14.13
N VAL A 80 8.53 5.91 14.35
CA VAL A 80 7.25 6.07 15.06
C VAL A 80 7.26 5.31 16.38
N CYS A 81 7.58 4.02 16.39
CA CYS A 81 7.75 3.22 17.60
C CYS A 81 9.22 3.18 18.04
N ASN A 82 9.49 3.20 19.35
CA ASN A 82 10.86 3.02 19.81
C ASN A 82 11.28 1.54 19.78
N GLN A 83 12.60 1.31 19.72
CA GLN A 83 13.17 -0.04 19.67
C GLN A 83 12.77 -0.91 20.86
N GLY A 84 12.71 -0.34 22.06
CA GLY A 84 12.34 -1.07 23.28
C GLY A 84 10.91 -1.60 23.24
N GLU A 85 9.97 -0.77 22.77
CA GLU A 85 8.57 -1.15 22.58
C GLU A 85 8.44 -2.27 21.52
N PHE A 86 9.11 -2.11 20.37
CA PHE A 86 9.11 -3.10 19.32
C PHE A 86 9.65 -4.45 19.80
N MET A 87 10.83 -4.46 20.44
CA MET A 87 11.46 -5.68 20.94
C MET A 87 10.67 -6.32 22.10
N SER A 88 10.04 -5.53 22.95
CA SER A 88 9.12 -6.04 23.97
C SER A 88 7.96 -6.81 23.36
N ARG A 89 7.40 -6.30 22.26
CA ARG A 89 6.34 -7.00 21.53
C ARG A 89 6.83 -8.28 20.88
N VAL A 90 8.03 -8.29 20.29
CA VAL A 90 8.65 -9.51 19.74
C VAL A 90 8.80 -10.57 20.82
N ASN A 91 9.35 -10.21 21.98
CA ASN A 91 9.53 -11.15 23.09
C ASN A 91 8.20 -11.71 23.62
N ALA A 92 7.15 -10.86 23.69
CA ALA A 92 5.81 -11.33 24.06
C ALA A 92 5.26 -12.34 23.07
N ILE A 93 5.41 -12.10 21.76
CA ILE A 93 5.00 -13.05 20.70
C ILE A 93 5.70 -14.39 20.87
N GLU A 94 7.01 -14.41 21.11
CA GLU A 94 7.76 -15.65 21.32
C GLU A 94 7.27 -16.45 22.55
N GLN A 95 6.87 -15.76 23.61
CA GLN A 95 6.35 -16.39 24.82
C GLN A 95 4.93 -16.94 24.64
N GLU A 96 4.06 -16.15 24.00
CA GLU A 96 2.64 -16.48 23.81
C GLU A 96 2.39 -17.52 22.72
N MET A 97 3.36 -17.76 21.81
CA MET A 97 3.17 -18.58 20.61
C MET A 97 3.00 -20.06 20.98
N PRO A 98 1.92 -20.70 20.51
CA PRO A 98 1.73 -22.15 20.65
C PRO A 98 2.77 -22.97 19.87
N ASP A 99 2.98 -24.22 20.29
CA ASP A 99 3.94 -25.15 19.67
C ASP A 99 3.66 -25.39 18.17
N THR A 100 2.40 -25.29 17.76
CA THR A 100 1.98 -25.46 16.37
C THR A 100 0.98 -24.40 15.97
N ILE A 101 1.23 -23.71 14.88
CA ILE A 101 0.37 -22.64 14.37
C ILE A 101 0.09 -22.78 12.87
N THR A 102 -0.93 -22.08 12.40
CA THR A 102 -1.23 -21.93 10.96
C THR A 102 -0.61 -20.64 10.43
N ARG A 103 -0.56 -20.51 9.11
CA ARG A 103 -0.16 -19.25 8.46
C ARG A 103 -1.08 -18.09 8.82
N ALA A 104 -2.38 -18.33 8.97
CA ALA A 104 -3.34 -17.33 9.44
C ALA A 104 -3.08 -16.91 10.90
N THR A 105 -2.63 -17.84 11.76
CA THR A 105 -2.23 -17.51 13.13
C THR A 105 -0.93 -16.72 13.15
N LEU A 106 0.07 -17.09 12.33
CA LEU A 106 1.31 -16.31 12.21
C LEU A 106 1.02 -14.86 11.77
N TYR A 107 0.09 -14.68 10.81
CA TYR A 107 -0.33 -13.33 10.39
C TYR A 107 -0.82 -12.47 11.57
N LYS A 108 -1.55 -13.07 12.55
CA LYS A 108 -2.00 -12.34 13.76
C LYS A 108 -0.86 -11.79 14.60
N TYR A 109 0.31 -12.37 14.53
CA TYR A 109 1.50 -11.89 15.25
C TYR A 109 2.28 -10.86 14.43
N VAL A 110 2.53 -11.15 13.15
CA VAL A 110 3.42 -10.31 12.33
C VAL A 110 2.77 -9.04 11.81
N ALA A 111 1.46 -9.05 11.51
CA ALA A 111 0.81 -7.85 10.99
C ALA A 111 0.73 -6.71 12.02
N PRO A 112 0.35 -6.94 13.29
CA PRO A 112 0.44 -5.90 14.32
C PRO A 112 1.86 -5.41 14.57
N LEU A 113 2.87 -6.29 14.46
CA LEU A 113 4.27 -5.93 14.64
C LEU A 113 4.72 -4.93 13.57
N LEU A 114 4.38 -5.16 12.29
CA LEU A 114 4.68 -4.21 11.22
C LEU A 114 3.83 -2.93 11.30
N ALA A 115 2.60 -3.02 11.79
CA ALA A 115 1.76 -1.84 11.99
C ALA A 115 2.33 -0.84 13.00
N LEU A 116 3.17 -1.29 13.95
CA LEU A 116 3.89 -0.41 14.88
C LEU A 116 4.85 0.55 14.18
N LEU A 117 5.34 0.20 12.99
CA LEU A 117 6.24 1.07 12.23
C LEU A 117 5.56 2.37 11.78
N GLY A 118 4.22 2.42 11.75
CA GLY A 118 3.46 3.59 11.31
C GLY A 118 3.70 3.98 9.85
N ASP A 119 4.08 3.02 9.00
CA ASP A 119 4.33 3.22 7.58
C ASP A 119 3.25 2.52 6.74
N GLY A 120 2.51 3.30 5.96
CA GLY A 120 1.41 2.78 5.13
C GLY A 120 1.84 1.83 4.01
N HIS A 121 3.10 1.87 3.60
CA HIS A 121 3.64 0.99 2.57
C HIS A 121 4.24 -0.31 3.16
N THR A 122 4.68 -0.32 4.43
CA THR A 122 5.23 -1.52 5.08
C THR A 122 4.13 -2.29 5.80
N HIS A 123 3.77 -3.45 5.26
CA HIS A 123 2.72 -4.31 5.82
C HIS A 123 2.79 -5.76 5.32
N VAL A 124 2.09 -6.65 6.03
CA VAL A 124 1.85 -8.04 5.63
C VAL A 124 0.43 -8.14 5.07
N PHE A 125 0.27 -8.81 3.94
CA PHE A 125 -1.04 -9.08 3.36
C PHE A 125 -1.74 -10.23 4.10
N PRO A 126 -3.05 -10.11 4.39
CA PRO A 126 -3.80 -11.23 4.93
C PRO A 126 -3.70 -12.47 4.02
N PRO A 127 -3.50 -13.67 4.55
CA PRO A 127 -3.50 -14.89 3.75
C PRO A 127 -4.92 -15.25 3.30
N TYR A 128 -5.47 -14.49 2.36
CA TYR A 128 -6.87 -14.58 1.91
C TYR A 128 -7.30 -16.00 1.54
N ASN A 129 -6.41 -16.76 0.89
CA ASN A 129 -6.70 -18.14 0.49
C ASN A 129 -6.85 -19.12 1.67
N ASP A 130 -6.32 -18.77 2.84
CA ASP A 130 -6.45 -19.57 4.06
C ASP A 130 -7.66 -19.13 4.90
N ILE A 131 -7.96 -17.83 4.88
CA ILE A 131 -9.01 -17.20 5.72
C ILE A 131 -10.37 -17.23 5.00
N LEU A 132 -10.40 -16.92 3.71
CA LEU A 132 -11.61 -16.71 2.92
C LEU A 132 -11.75 -17.76 1.80
N THR A 133 -11.72 -19.04 2.16
CA THR A 133 -12.00 -20.12 1.17
C THR A 133 -13.43 -20.06 0.68
N LYS A 134 -13.73 -20.60 -0.50
CA LYS A 134 -15.09 -20.53 -1.08
C LYS A 134 -16.15 -21.17 -0.20
N THR A 135 -15.79 -22.22 0.52
CA THR A 135 -16.69 -23.05 1.33
C THR A 135 -16.83 -22.58 2.78
N VAL A 136 -15.93 -21.69 3.25
CA VAL A 136 -15.98 -21.23 4.63
C VAL A 136 -17.20 -20.32 4.84
N LEU A 137 -17.93 -20.55 5.92
CA LEU A 137 -18.95 -19.61 6.39
C LEU A 137 -18.27 -18.36 6.91
N ARG A 138 -18.82 -17.22 6.59
CA ARG A 138 -18.29 -15.92 6.99
C ARG A 138 -19.40 -14.97 7.44
N PHE A 139 -19.02 -13.86 8.00
CA PHE A 139 -19.95 -12.79 8.33
C PHE A 139 -20.81 -12.42 7.10
N PRO A 140 -22.15 -12.48 7.19
CA PRO A 140 -23.00 -12.47 6.00
C PRO A 140 -23.20 -11.08 5.38
N LEU A 141 -22.75 -10.01 6.05
CA LEU A 141 -22.94 -8.65 5.55
C LEU A 141 -21.69 -8.13 4.86
N GLN A 142 -21.89 -7.34 3.83
CA GLN A 142 -20.87 -6.43 3.33
C GLN A 142 -21.07 -5.08 4.01
N VAL A 143 -19.99 -4.53 4.57
CA VAL A 143 -20.05 -3.30 5.35
C VAL A 143 -19.17 -2.21 4.76
N ASP A 144 -19.51 -0.98 5.07
CA ASP A 144 -18.66 0.20 4.94
C ASP A 144 -18.20 0.63 6.32
N VAL A 145 -16.94 1.06 6.42
CA VAL A 145 -16.36 1.67 7.62
C VAL A 145 -16.14 3.14 7.30
N ASP A 146 -16.69 4.01 8.11
CA ASP A 146 -16.49 5.46 7.98
C ASP A 146 -15.06 5.82 8.39
N ASN A 147 -14.34 6.51 7.53
CA ASN A 147 -12.91 6.80 7.72
C ASN A 147 -12.62 7.91 8.76
N GLN A 148 -13.64 8.59 9.25
CA GLN A 148 -13.50 9.61 10.32
C GLN A 148 -13.93 9.07 11.67
N SER A 149 -15.09 8.43 11.73
CA SER A 149 -15.69 7.97 12.99
C SER A 149 -15.49 6.48 13.28
N GLY A 150 -15.07 5.68 12.30
CA GLY A 150 -15.00 4.22 12.43
C GLY A 150 -16.36 3.52 12.48
N LYS A 151 -17.47 4.22 12.24
CA LYS A 151 -18.81 3.62 12.24
C LYS A 151 -18.94 2.55 11.16
N ILE A 152 -19.54 1.43 11.51
CA ILE A 152 -19.82 0.33 10.60
C ILE A 152 -21.25 0.47 10.08
N THR A 153 -21.44 0.44 8.76
CA THR A 153 -22.77 0.48 8.14
C THR A 153 -22.93 -0.64 7.11
N ALA A 154 -24.17 -1.16 6.98
CA ALA A 154 -24.49 -2.16 5.97
C ALA A 154 -24.39 -1.55 4.56
N ARG A 155 -23.52 -2.06 3.70
CA ARG A 155 -23.30 -1.58 2.32
C ARG A 155 -24.50 -1.89 1.40
N TYR A 156 -25.14 -3.01 1.63
CA TYR A 156 -26.31 -3.49 0.88
C TYR A 156 -27.42 -3.94 1.83
N SER A 157 -28.65 -4.00 1.33
CA SER A 157 -29.77 -4.63 2.06
C SER A 157 -29.66 -6.15 1.95
N LEU A 158 -28.98 -6.80 2.90
CA LEU A 158 -28.74 -8.25 2.88
C LEU A 158 -29.36 -8.92 4.10
N PHE A 159 -29.96 -10.09 3.90
CA PHE A 159 -30.47 -10.96 4.97
C PHE A 159 -31.40 -10.22 5.98
N GLY A 160 -32.18 -9.26 5.49
CA GLY A 160 -33.14 -8.49 6.31
C GLY A 160 -32.56 -7.25 6.99
N ILE A 161 -31.25 -7.00 6.94
CA ILE A 161 -30.64 -5.76 7.43
C ILE A 161 -30.61 -4.73 6.29
N PRO A 162 -31.22 -3.54 6.46
CA PRO A 162 -31.32 -2.53 5.40
C PRO A 162 -29.96 -1.89 5.08
N LYS A 163 -29.75 -1.50 3.83
CA LYS A 163 -28.61 -0.67 3.43
C LYS A 163 -28.55 0.61 4.27
N GLY A 164 -27.38 0.96 4.76
CA GLY A 164 -27.13 2.14 5.61
C GLY A 164 -27.52 1.95 7.07
N ALA A 165 -28.00 0.77 7.49
CA ALA A 165 -28.17 0.47 8.90
C ALA A 165 -26.80 0.54 9.62
N GLU A 166 -26.69 1.31 10.70
CA GLU A 166 -25.49 1.41 11.53
C GLU A 166 -25.39 0.17 12.44
N ILE A 167 -24.37 -0.65 12.24
CA ILE A 167 -24.07 -1.82 13.07
C ILE A 167 -23.40 -1.33 14.34
N THR A 168 -23.99 -1.59 15.50
CA THR A 168 -23.50 -1.11 16.79
C THR A 168 -22.82 -2.20 17.62
N GLU A 169 -23.23 -3.46 17.43
CA GLU A 169 -22.68 -4.59 18.19
C GLU A 169 -22.79 -5.89 17.37
N ILE A 170 -21.81 -6.76 17.47
CA ILE A 170 -21.82 -8.10 16.89
C ILE A 170 -21.37 -9.09 17.98
N ASN A 171 -22.22 -10.08 18.27
CA ASN A 171 -21.99 -11.11 19.30
C ASN A 171 -21.56 -10.53 20.66
N GLY A 172 -22.18 -9.42 21.10
CA GLY A 172 -21.88 -8.79 22.38
C GLY A 172 -20.65 -7.87 22.37
N VAL A 173 -19.93 -7.76 21.24
CA VAL A 173 -18.78 -6.87 21.10
C VAL A 173 -19.22 -5.61 20.36
N SER A 174 -18.91 -4.44 20.92
CA SER A 174 -19.25 -3.17 20.29
C SER A 174 -18.50 -2.98 18.97
N SER A 175 -19.13 -2.29 18.00
CA SER A 175 -18.46 -1.96 16.74
C SER A 175 -17.18 -1.13 16.95
N ALA A 176 -17.14 -0.28 17.97
CA ALA A 176 -15.94 0.48 18.31
C ALA A 176 -14.79 -0.42 18.75
N ASP A 177 -15.05 -1.42 19.60
CA ASP A 177 -14.04 -2.38 20.05
C ASP A 177 -13.59 -3.28 18.89
N ILE A 178 -14.52 -3.68 18.01
CA ILE A 178 -14.20 -4.44 16.80
C ILE A 178 -13.23 -3.63 15.95
N ILE A 179 -13.55 -2.38 15.64
CA ILE A 179 -12.69 -1.51 14.84
C ILE A 179 -11.33 -1.30 15.51
N ALA A 180 -11.29 -1.00 16.80
CA ALA A 180 -10.03 -0.82 17.55
C ALA A 180 -9.15 -2.07 17.49
N ASN A 181 -9.73 -3.26 17.63
CA ASN A 181 -9.00 -4.51 17.48
C ASN A 181 -8.51 -4.75 16.05
N LEU A 182 -9.34 -4.54 15.03
CA LEU A 182 -8.95 -4.78 13.64
C LEU A 182 -7.89 -3.78 13.15
N LEU A 183 -7.88 -2.55 13.66
CA LEU A 183 -6.87 -1.54 13.32
C LEU A 183 -5.45 -1.94 13.73
N GLN A 184 -5.28 -2.86 14.69
CA GLN A 184 -3.94 -3.37 15.04
C GLN A 184 -3.24 -4.08 13.87
N TYR A 185 -4.00 -4.58 12.89
CA TYR A 185 -3.48 -5.28 11.71
C TYR A 185 -3.26 -4.37 10.49
N VAL A 186 -3.56 -3.08 10.61
CA VAL A 186 -3.54 -2.13 9.49
C VAL A 186 -2.43 -1.11 9.68
N SER A 187 -1.41 -1.18 8.85
CA SER A 187 -0.33 -0.20 8.79
C SER A 187 -0.78 1.12 8.17
N GLY A 188 -0.26 2.23 8.66
CA GLY A 188 -0.52 3.55 8.11
C GLY A 188 -0.16 4.65 9.10
N GLU A 189 0.16 5.81 8.56
CA GLU A 189 0.69 6.96 9.30
C GLU A 189 -0.41 7.72 10.06
N ARG A 190 -1.63 7.76 9.47
CA ARG A 190 -2.73 8.58 9.99
C ARG A 190 -3.93 7.70 10.37
N PRO A 191 -4.65 8.02 11.46
CA PRO A 191 -5.83 7.25 11.89
C PRO A 191 -6.90 7.11 10.80
N PHE A 192 -7.24 8.20 10.10
CA PHE A 192 -8.24 8.18 9.03
C PHE A 192 -7.78 7.31 7.84
N PHE A 193 -6.48 7.30 7.52
CA PHE A 193 -5.92 6.46 6.47
C PHE A 193 -5.98 4.98 6.84
N ARG A 194 -5.68 4.63 8.09
CA ARG A 194 -5.81 3.26 8.60
C ARG A 194 -7.27 2.78 8.56
N LEU A 195 -8.22 3.63 8.95
CA LEU A 195 -9.67 3.34 8.83
C LEU A 195 -10.09 3.15 7.38
N MET A 196 -9.59 3.97 6.46
CA MET A 196 -9.85 3.83 5.04
C MET A 196 -9.31 2.49 4.50
N LYS A 197 -8.08 2.11 4.83
CA LYS A 197 -7.50 0.79 4.46
C LYS A 197 -8.24 -0.37 5.10
N LEU A 198 -8.71 -0.23 6.35
CA LEU A 198 -9.47 -1.27 7.03
C LEU A 198 -10.71 -1.68 6.26
N LYS A 199 -11.35 -0.78 5.54
CA LYS A 199 -12.51 -1.08 4.68
C LYS A 199 -12.21 -2.22 3.69
N ASP A 200 -11.02 -2.25 3.11
CA ASP A 200 -10.62 -3.26 2.14
C ASP A 200 -10.25 -4.59 2.80
N TYR A 201 -9.72 -4.54 4.01
CA TYR A 201 -9.31 -5.71 4.79
C TYR A 201 -10.39 -6.25 5.73
N PHE A 202 -11.48 -5.51 5.95
CA PHE A 202 -12.48 -5.81 6.99
C PHE A 202 -12.97 -7.26 6.94
N SER A 203 -13.37 -7.75 5.78
CA SER A 203 -13.92 -9.11 5.66
C SER A 203 -12.92 -10.20 6.10
N ALA A 204 -11.65 -10.08 5.70
CA ALA A 204 -10.62 -11.04 6.07
C ALA A 204 -10.24 -10.93 7.54
N LEU A 205 -10.05 -9.70 8.05
CA LEU A 205 -9.68 -9.47 9.44
C LEU A 205 -10.81 -9.84 10.39
N PHE A 206 -12.07 -9.52 10.03
CA PHE A 206 -13.22 -9.90 10.83
C PHE A 206 -13.36 -11.43 10.87
N GLN A 207 -13.21 -12.11 9.73
CA GLN A 207 -13.20 -13.57 9.67
C GLN A 207 -12.09 -14.17 10.54
N LEU A 208 -10.92 -13.59 10.52
CA LEU A 208 -9.76 -14.05 11.28
C LEU A 208 -9.94 -13.89 12.80
N CYS A 209 -10.59 -12.82 13.26
CA CYS A 209 -10.68 -12.44 14.66
C CYS A 209 -12.02 -12.78 15.32
N TYR A 210 -13.12 -12.80 14.54
CA TYR A 210 -14.50 -12.87 15.03
C TYR A 210 -15.34 -13.95 14.33
N TYR A 211 -14.70 -14.99 13.79
CA TYR A 211 -15.43 -16.11 13.19
C TYR A 211 -16.48 -16.70 14.14
N ALA A 212 -17.68 -16.90 13.63
CA ALA A 212 -18.75 -17.61 14.30
C ALA A 212 -19.71 -18.25 13.27
N ASP A 213 -20.40 -19.32 13.64
CA ASP A 213 -21.44 -19.92 12.79
C ASP A 213 -22.72 -19.10 12.73
N LYS A 214 -22.95 -18.29 13.77
CA LYS A 214 -24.10 -17.38 13.90
C LYS A 214 -23.62 -16.05 14.48
N TYR A 215 -24.27 -14.99 14.03
CA TYR A 215 -23.97 -13.62 14.45
C TYR A 215 -25.24 -12.96 15.00
N THR A 216 -25.22 -12.61 16.27
CA THR A 216 -26.22 -11.71 16.87
C THR A 216 -25.78 -10.30 16.55
N ILE A 217 -26.60 -9.55 15.80
CA ILE A 217 -26.24 -8.23 15.27
C ILE A 217 -27.22 -7.22 15.81
N LYS A 218 -26.73 -6.23 16.59
CA LYS A 218 -27.48 -5.02 16.94
C LYS A 218 -27.18 -3.91 15.95
N TYR A 219 -28.21 -3.22 15.50
CA TYR A 219 -28.07 -2.12 14.57
C TYR A 219 -29.13 -1.04 14.77
N VAL A 220 -28.80 0.17 14.36
CA VAL A 220 -29.72 1.32 14.34
C VAL A 220 -30.23 1.53 12.93
N TRP A 221 -31.55 1.60 12.78
CA TRP A 221 -32.23 1.93 11.53
C TRP A 221 -33.42 2.85 11.79
N LYS A 222 -33.44 4.02 11.13
CA LYS A 222 -34.49 5.06 11.31
C LYS A 222 -34.70 5.38 12.80
N ASN A 223 -33.63 5.60 13.54
CA ASN A 223 -33.58 5.91 14.98
C ASN A 223 -34.12 4.81 15.92
N ASN A 224 -34.35 3.61 15.40
CA ASN A 224 -34.75 2.47 16.22
C ASN A 224 -33.59 1.47 16.34
N ILE A 225 -33.33 1.00 17.56
CA ILE A 225 -32.42 -0.11 17.82
C ILE A 225 -33.13 -1.40 17.47
N LYS A 226 -32.47 -2.25 16.70
CA LYS A 226 -32.95 -3.58 16.31
C LYS A 226 -31.88 -4.62 16.57
N GLU A 227 -32.31 -5.85 16.81
CA GLU A 227 -31.44 -7.01 16.94
C GLU A 227 -31.93 -8.11 16.01
N THR A 228 -31.00 -8.85 15.43
CA THR A 228 -31.30 -10.03 14.60
C THR A 228 -30.18 -11.04 14.71
N ILE A 229 -30.49 -12.31 14.48
CA ILE A 229 -29.51 -13.38 14.44
C ILE A 229 -29.42 -13.87 13.01
N LEU A 230 -28.23 -13.80 12.43
CA LEU A 230 -27.91 -14.30 11.09
C LEU A 230 -26.98 -15.50 11.19
N LYS A 231 -27.19 -16.50 10.36
CA LYS A 231 -26.19 -17.56 10.13
C LYS A 231 -25.05 -17.02 9.30
N GLY A 232 -23.86 -17.55 9.51
CA GLY A 232 -22.78 -17.35 8.56
C GLY A 232 -23.21 -17.79 7.17
N ALA A 233 -22.67 -17.16 6.13
CA ALA A 233 -22.97 -17.46 4.74
C ALA A 233 -21.68 -17.70 3.94
N THR A 234 -21.76 -18.54 2.93
CA THR A 234 -20.68 -18.76 1.97
C THR A 234 -20.51 -17.53 1.05
N PHE A 235 -19.38 -17.46 0.37
CA PHE A 235 -19.15 -16.42 -0.64
C PHE A 235 -20.26 -16.39 -1.72
N ASP A 236 -20.66 -17.58 -2.19
CA ASP A 236 -21.65 -17.67 -3.26
C ASP A 236 -23.05 -17.26 -2.80
N GLU A 237 -23.44 -17.56 -1.55
CA GLU A 237 -24.71 -17.12 -0.97
C GLU A 237 -24.74 -15.58 -0.83
N ILE A 238 -23.69 -14.97 -0.29
CA ILE A 238 -23.60 -13.50 -0.17
C ILE A 238 -23.65 -12.85 -1.55
N ARG A 239 -22.90 -13.39 -2.52
CA ARG A 239 -22.87 -12.89 -3.89
C ARG A 239 -24.24 -13.00 -4.58
N ALA A 240 -24.92 -14.13 -4.39
CA ALA A 240 -26.26 -14.34 -4.94
C ALA A 240 -27.27 -13.33 -4.37
N GLU A 241 -27.23 -13.10 -3.06
CA GLU A 241 -28.12 -12.13 -2.39
C GLU A 241 -27.81 -10.69 -2.83
N THR A 242 -26.52 -10.33 -2.94
CA THR A 242 -26.10 -9.01 -3.46
C THR A 242 -26.63 -8.76 -4.87
N LYS A 243 -26.49 -9.75 -5.78
CA LYS A 243 -27.03 -9.64 -7.14
C LYS A 243 -28.55 -9.45 -7.20
N LYS A 244 -29.33 -10.11 -6.30
CA LYS A 244 -30.79 -9.90 -6.22
C LYS A 244 -31.10 -8.44 -5.87
N VAL A 245 -30.40 -7.88 -4.88
CA VAL A 245 -30.61 -6.50 -4.43
C VAL A 245 -30.23 -5.50 -5.53
N GLU A 246 -29.12 -5.71 -6.23
CA GLU A 246 -28.68 -4.86 -7.34
C GLU A 246 -29.70 -4.88 -8.49
N LYS A 247 -30.18 -6.06 -8.86
CA LYS A 247 -31.23 -6.22 -9.89
C LYS A 247 -32.54 -5.53 -9.50
N ALA A 248 -32.95 -5.64 -8.25
CA ALA A 248 -34.14 -4.96 -7.74
C ALA A 248 -33.98 -3.43 -7.74
N ALA A 249 -32.77 -2.91 -7.58
CA ALA A 249 -32.47 -1.48 -7.65
C ALA A 249 -32.29 -0.95 -9.10
N GLY A 250 -32.62 -1.75 -10.11
CA GLY A 250 -32.48 -1.37 -11.53
C GLY A 250 -31.04 -1.29 -12.02
N LYS A 251 -30.09 -1.71 -11.21
CA LYS A 251 -28.70 -1.89 -11.65
C LYS A 251 -28.64 -3.18 -12.44
N THR A 252 -28.41 -3.08 -13.75
CA THR A 252 -28.07 -4.25 -14.56
C THR A 252 -26.89 -4.93 -13.87
N PRO A 253 -26.92 -6.28 -13.64
CA PRO A 253 -25.75 -6.97 -13.16
C PRO A 253 -24.60 -6.60 -14.09
N GLU A 254 -23.57 -5.96 -13.59
CA GLU A 254 -22.43 -5.61 -14.42
C GLU A 254 -21.91 -6.89 -15.05
N VAL A 255 -22.23 -7.01 -16.33
CA VAL A 255 -21.52 -7.89 -17.25
C VAL A 255 -20.10 -7.39 -17.26
N LYS A 256 -19.19 -8.16 -16.64
CA LYS A 256 -17.76 -7.87 -16.47
C LYS A 256 -17.51 -6.60 -15.63
N LYS A 257 -16.68 -6.68 -14.57
CA LYS A 257 -15.95 -5.51 -14.13
C LYS A 257 -15.52 -4.78 -15.41
N GLN A 258 -16.14 -3.66 -15.76
CA GLN A 258 -15.46 -2.73 -16.64
C GLN A 258 -14.12 -2.52 -15.96
N GLU A 259 -13.04 -2.95 -16.59
CA GLU A 259 -11.70 -2.64 -16.12
C GLU A 259 -11.74 -1.14 -15.85
N GLN A 260 -11.60 -0.77 -14.61
CA GLN A 260 -11.64 0.64 -14.24
C GLN A 260 -10.51 1.27 -15.03
N LYS A 261 -10.84 2.15 -15.97
CA LYS A 261 -9.84 2.79 -16.77
C LYS A 261 -8.90 3.55 -15.85
N HIS A 262 -7.62 3.39 -16.02
CA HIS A 262 -6.61 4.08 -15.23
C HIS A 262 -6.79 5.59 -15.32
N PHE A 263 -7.20 6.06 -16.51
CA PHE A 263 -7.52 7.47 -16.78
C PHE A 263 -8.59 7.57 -17.88
N GLU A 264 -9.48 8.53 -17.73
CA GLU A 264 -10.52 8.89 -18.70
C GLU A 264 -10.96 10.34 -18.48
N TYR A 265 -11.69 10.93 -19.41
CA TYR A 265 -12.28 12.24 -19.21
C TYR A 265 -13.67 12.36 -19.81
N GLN A 266 -14.41 13.33 -19.32
CA GLN A 266 -15.73 13.70 -19.83
C GLN A 266 -15.95 15.21 -19.76
N LEU A 267 -16.81 15.71 -20.63
CA LEU A 267 -17.20 17.11 -20.61
C LEU A 267 -18.48 17.29 -19.80
N LEU A 268 -18.48 18.25 -18.92
CA LEU A 268 -19.56 18.64 -18.03
C LEU A 268 -20.01 20.07 -18.30
N GLU A 269 -21.12 20.51 -17.73
CA GLU A 269 -21.64 21.89 -17.79
C GLU A 269 -21.79 22.40 -19.22
N GLY A 270 -22.31 21.58 -20.13
CA GLY A 270 -22.46 21.96 -21.54
C GLY A 270 -21.13 22.18 -22.26
N GLY A 271 -20.07 21.50 -21.86
CA GLY A 271 -18.73 21.59 -22.46
C GLY A 271 -17.83 22.67 -21.87
N ARG A 272 -18.23 23.34 -20.79
CA ARG A 272 -17.43 24.37 -20.14
C ARG A 272 -16.39 23.82 -19.16
N VAL A 273 -16.56 22.58 -18.71
CA VAL A 273 -15.71 21.89 -17.73
C VAL A 273 -15.31 20.54 -18.28
N ALA A 274 -14.02 20.21 -18.23
CA ALA A 274 -13.51 18.86 -18.42
C ALA A 274 -13.24 18.24 -17.06
N LEU A 275 -13.74 17.03 -16.83
CA LEU A 275 -13.43 16.19 -15.68
C LEU A 275 -12.55 15.05 -16.13
N MET A 276 -11.29 15.05 -15.71
CA MET A 276 -10.34 13.96 -15.89
C MET A 276 -10.36 13.07 -14.65
N SER A 277 -10.78 11.84 -14.78
CA SER A 277 -10.60 10.81 -13.75
C SER A 277 -9.19 10.23 -13.90
N PHE A 278 -8.35 10.41 -12.89
CA PHE A 278 -6.99 9.88 -12.82
C PHE A 278 -6.93 8.89 -11.66
N ASN A 279 -7.23 7.61 -11.95
CA ASN A 279 -7.51 6.59 -10.95
C ASN A 279 -6.28 5.78 -10.53
N GLU A 280 -5.20 5.79 -11.33
CA GLU A 280 -3.99 5.02 -11.06
C GLU A 280 -2.79 5.61 -11.80
N CYS A 281 -1.64 5.66 -11.14
CA CYS A 281 -0.38 6.13 -11.74
C CYS A 281 0.29 4.96 -12.48
N THR A 282 -0.18 4.66 -13.68
CA THR A 282 0.31 3.55 -14.53
C THR A 282 0.31 3.92 -16.01
N ASP A 283 0.98 3.14 -16.84
CA ASP A 283 1.04 3.29 -18.31
C ASP A 283 1.46 4.70 -18.78
N PRO A 284 2.75 5.09 -18.62
CA PRO A 284 3.24 6.40 -19.07
C PRO A 284 3.01 6.68 -20.55
N SER A 285 3.14 5.66 -21.42
CA SER A 285 2.93 5.79 -22.86
C SER A 285 1.48 6.07 -23.22
N GLY A 286 0.56 5.31 -22.60
CA GLY A 286 -0.88 5.53 -22.77
C GLY A 286 -1.33 6.87 -22.21
N MET A 287 -0.79 7.30 -21.05
CA MET A 287 -1.06 8.61 -20.48
C MET A 287 -0.62 9.74 -21.41
N THR A 288 0.54 9.64 -22.04
CA THR A 288 1.00 10.66 -23.01
C THR A 288 0.03 10.82 -24.17
N VAL A 289 -0.39 9.72 -24.79
CA VAL A 289 -1.36 9.73 -25.91
C VAL A 289 -2.72 10.29 -25.45
N PHE A 290 -3.17 9.86 -24.27
CA PHE A 290 -4.42 10.32 -23.68
C PHE A 290 -4.41 11.84 -23.44
N LEU A 291 -3.37 12.37 -22.80
CA LEU A 291 -3.24 13.80 -22.51
C LEU A 291 -3.18 14.64 -23.78
N ASP A 292 -2.45 14.21 -24.79
CA ASP A 292 -2.36 14.92 -26.07
C ASP A 292 -3.71 14.98 -26.77
N SER A 293 -4.48 13.88 -26.78
CA SER A 293 -5.84 13.84 -27.31
C SER A 293 -6.79 14.72 -26.53
N MET A 294 -6.84 14.54 -25.20
CA MET A 294 -7.73 15.31 -24.32
C MET A 294 -7.46 16.81 -24.43
N ILE A 295 -6.20 17.24 -24.32
CA ILE A 295 -5.84 18.66 -24.35
C ILE A 295 -6.15 19.29 -25.70
N THR A 296 -5.89 18.58 -26.79
CA THR A 296 -6.26 19.06 -28.13
C THR A 296 -7.78 19.30 -28.22
N GLU A 297 -8.58 18.37 -27.76
CA GLU A 297 -10.03 18.51 -27.80
C GLU A 297 -10.55 19.62 -26.91
N ILE A 298 -10.11 19.68 -25.62
CA ILE A 298 -10.59 20.71 -24.68
C ILE A 298 -10.14 22.12 -25.09
N ASN A 299 -8.96 22.27 -25.72
CA ASN A 299 -8.50 23.52 -26.26
C ASN A 299 -9.34 23.95 -27.48
N ALA A 300 -9.61 23.04 -28.44
CA ALA A 300 -10.46 23.31 -29.60
C ALA A 300 -11.87 23.72 -29.17
N LYS A 301 -12.42 23.11 -28.12
CA LYS A 301 -13.73 23.45 -27.54
C LYS A 301 -13.71 24.66 -26.60
N LYS A 302 -12.54 25.27 -26.37
CA LYS A 302 -12.36 26.40 -25.47
C LYS A 302 -12.87 26.14 -24.05
N VAL A 303 -12.65 24.94 -23.54
CA VAL A 303 -13.02 24.52 -22.18
C VAL A 303 -12.25 25.39 -21.19
N GLN A 304 -12.95 26.00 -20.22
CA GLN A 304 -12.38 27.00 -19.32
C GLN A 304 -11.83 26.41 -18.03
N ASN A 305 -12.32 25.24 -17.62
CA ASN A 305 -11.95 24.59 -16.37
C ASN A 305 -11.63 23.12 -16.59
N LEU A 306 -10.50 22.68 -16.10
CA LEU A 306 -10.09 21.27 -16.01
C LEU A 306 -10.14 20.83 -14.54
N ILE A 307 -10.91 19.81 -14.24
CA ILE A 307 -10.92 19.15 -12.93
C ILE A 307 -10.15 17.86 -13.07
N ILE A 308 -9.11 17.65 -12.25
CA ILE A 308 -8.37 16.40 -12.15
C ILE A 308 -8.83 15.71 -10.87
N ASP A 309 -9.37 14.50 -10.99
CA ASP A 309 -9.92 13.72 -9.88
C ASP A 309 -8.98 12.57 -9.51
N VAL A 310 -8.29 12.72 -8.36
CA VAL A 310 -7.40 11.69 -7.80
C VAL A 310 -7.98 11.05 -6.53
N ARG A 311 -9.26 11.25 -6.25
CA ARG A 311 -9.90 10.73 -5.03
C ARG A 311 -9.89 9.20 -4.91
N LYS A 312 -9.64 8.48 -6.01
CA LYS A 312 -9.55 7.01 -6.06
C LYS A 312 -8.17 6.51 -6.43
N ASN A 313 -7.16 7.38 -6.42
CA ASN A 313 -5.81 7.07 -6.84
C ASN A 313 -4.93 6.77 -5.63
N ASP A 314 -4.46 5.54 -5.50
CA ASP A 314 -3.57 5.08 -4.42
C ASP A 314 -2.08 5.13 -4.81
N GLY A 315 -1.75 5.68 -5.99
CA GLY A 315 -0.37 5.91 -6.42
C GLY A 315 0.08 5.07 -7.61
N GLY A 316 1.34 4.69 -7.59
CA GLY A 316 2.04 3.97 -8.66
C GLY A 316 3.27 4.73 -9.17
N ASP A 317 3.45 4.82 -10.49
CA ASP A 317 4.58 5.49 -11.13
C ASP A 317 4.43 7.02 -11.09
N SER A 318 5.26 7.70 -10.30
CA SER A 318 5.22 9.16 -10.14
C SER A 318 5.49 9.95 -11.44
N ARG A 319 6.19 9.35 -12.42
CA ARG A 319 6.43 9.98 -13.74
C ARG A 319 5.15 10.34 -14.46
N ILE A 320 4.04 9.65 -14.17
CA ILE A 320 2.71 9.98 -14.71
C ILE A 320 2.27 11.39 -14.27
N GLY A 321 2.55 11.76 -13.02
CA GLY A 321 2.28 13.10 -12.50
C GLY A 321 3.07 14.17 -13.28
N ASP A 322 4.34 13.90 -13.59
CA ASP A 322 5.18 14.83 -14.35
C ASP A 322 4.61 15.06 -15.77
N LEU A 323 4.14 14.02 -16.45
CA LEU A 323 3.49 14.14 -17.76
C LEU A 323 2.26 15.07 -17.73
N ILE A 324 1.50 15.06 -16.64
CA ILE A 324 0.36 15.95 -16.45
C ILE A 324 0.87 17.38 -16.20
N PHE A 325 1.84 17.54 -15.30
CA PHE A 325 2.40 18.85 -14.94
C PHE A 325 3.07 19.55 -16.12
N GLU A 326 3.78 18.85 -16.98
CA GLU A 326 4.35 19.38 -18.21
C GLU A 326 3.32 20.15 -19.06
N ARG A 327 2.04 19.77 -18.97
CA ARG A 327 0.95 20.29 -19.81
C ARG A 327 0.07 21.32 -19.11
N ILE A 328 0.11 21.42 -17.78
CA ILE A 328 -0.74 22.34 -17.03
C ILE A 328 0.04 23.38 -16.23
N SER A 329 1.32 23.11 -15.91
CA SER A 329 2.14 24.04 -15.13
C SER A 329 2.54 25.28 -15.98
N LYS A 330 2.64 26.40 -15.30
CA LYS A 330 3.13 27.67 -15.89
C LYS A 330 4.55 28.00 -15.44
N VAL A 331 5.09 27.21 -14.52
CA VAL A 331 6.42 27.40 -13.94
C VAL A 331 7.13 26.04 -13.90
N PRO A 332 8.45 26.02 -13.84
CA PRO A 332 9.18 24.79 -13.55
C PRO A 332 8.69 24.15 -12.25
N PHE A 333 8.70 22.81 -12.19
CA PHE A 333 8.11 22.03 -11.10
C PHE A 333 8.97 20.80 -10.76
N GLN A 334 8.73 20.25 -9.57
CA GLN A 334 9.29 18.98 -9.13
C GLN A 334 8.39 18.35 -8.08
N GLN A 335 8.24 17.02 -8.11
CA GLN A 335 7.44 16.32 -7.09
C GLN A 335 8.25 16.06 -5.82
N PHE A 336 9.52 15.65 -5.96
CA PHE A 336 10.37 15.26 -4.83
C PHE A 336 11.53 16.24 -4.67
N GLY A 337 11.89 16.59 -3.44
CA GLY A 337 13.07 17.36 -3.11
C GLY A 337 14.27 16.48 -2.82
N LYS A 338 14.04 15.41 -2.05
CA LYS A 338 15.08 14.42 -1.75
C LYS A 338 14.49 13.05 -1.46
N ALA A 339 15.30 12.02 -1.67
CA ALA A 339 15.00 10.66 -1.25
C ALA A 339 16.22 10.05 -0.55
N PHE A 340 15.98 9.20 0.43
CA PHE A 340 16.98 8.53 1.23
C PHE A 340 16.75 7.03 1.21
N MET A 341 17.82 6.25 1.05
CA MET A 341 17.82 4.81 1.08
C MET A 341 19.05 4.29 1.83
N ARG A 342 18.89 3.18 2.53
CA ARG A 342 20.01 2.47 3.14
C ARG A 342 20.64 1.53 2.13
N ILE A 343 21.98 1.52 2.09
CA ILE A 343 22.75 0.53 1.34
C ILE A 343 23.30 -0.49 2.34
N THR A 344 22.70 -1.66 2.32
CA THR A 344 23.08 -2.81 3.13
C THR A 344 23.33 -4.00 2.22
N PRO A 345 23.98 -5.08 2.69
CA PRO A 345 24.10 -6.31 1.88
C PRO A 345 22.74 -6.82 1.35
N THR A 346 21.69 -6.69 2.16
CA THR A 346 20.34 -7.11 1.79
C THR A 346 19.76 -6.23 0.67
N THR A 347 19.82 -4.90 0.79
CA THR A 347 19.33 -4.00 -0.27
C THR A 347 20.16 -4.15 -1.54
N GLN A 348 21.49 -4.27 -1.46
CA GLN A 348 22.34 -4.53 -2.61
C GLN A 348 21.93 -5.80 -3.35
N ARG A 349 21.68 -6.89 -2.63
CA ARG A 349 21.25 -8.15 -3.23
C ARG A 349 19.85 -8.08 -3.84
N LEU A 350 18.88 -7.54 -3.11
CA LEU A 350 17.48 -7.57 -3.49
C LEU A 350 17.11 -6.51 -4.54
N LEU A 351 17.79 -5.36 -4.53
CA LEU A 351 17.48 -4.23 -5.41
C LEU A 351 18.51 -4.02 -6.52
N LYS A 352 19.53 -4.89 -6.64
CA LYS A 352 20.59 -4.78 -7.66
C LYS A 352 20.07 -4.57 -9.08
N ASN A 353 19.00 -5.30 -9.44
CA ASN A 353 18.45 -5.19 -10.78
C ASN A 353 17.77 -3.83 -11.06
N ALA A 354 17.29 -3.15 -10.01
CA ALA A 354 16.65 -1.84 -10.13
C ALA A 354 17.67 -0.68 -10.19
N TYR A 355 18.81 -0.81 -9.49
CA TYR A 355 19.74 0.30 -9.29
C TYR A 355 21.15 0.06 -9.87
N GLY A 356 21.48 -1.18 -10.26
CA GLY A 356 22.77 -1.49 -10.88
C GLY A 356 23.96 -1.08 -10.01
N ASP A 357 24.97 -0.47 -10.66
CA ASP A 357 26.22 -0.09 -10.00
C ASP A 357 26.11 1.09 -9.01
N LYS A 358 24.96 1.79 -8.98
CA LYS A 358 24.69 2.84 -7.96
C LYS A 358 24.75 2.29 -6.53
N PHE A 359 24.53 0.98 -6.35
CA PHE A 359 24.68 0.30 -5.06
C PHE A 359 26.11 0.00 -4.62
N LEU A 360 27.10 0.34 -5.41
CA LEU A 360 28.51 0.07 -5.06
C LEU A 360 29.13 1.11 -4.12
N SER A 361 28.33 2.06 -3.62
CA SER A 361 28.82 3.02 -2.63
C SER A 361 29.16 2.31 -1.31
N PRO A 362 30.37 2.43 -0.78
CA PRO A 362 30.77 1.78 0.48
C PRO A 362 30.19 2.44 1.73
N THR A 363 29.39 3.52 1.60
CA THR A 363 28.99 4.39 2.71
C THR A 363 27.76 3.93 3.48
N GLY A 364 27.07 2.89 3.07
CA GLY A 364 25.85 2.39 3.73
C GLY A 364 24.62 3.29 3.59
N LEU A 365 24.73 4.46 2.97
CA LEU A 365 23.68 5.46 2.79
C LEU A 365 23.68 5.99 1.36
N TYR A 366 22.49 6.14 0.79
CA TYR A 366 22.30 6.79 -0.50
C TYR A 366 21.27 7.92 -0.33
N LEU A 367 21.68 9.12 -0.71
CA LEU A 367 20.84 10.31 -0.73
C LEU A 367 20.73 10.79 -2.18
N GLU A 368 19.53 10.91 -2.67
CA GLU A 368 19.20 11.50 -3.96
C GLU A 368 18.56 12.86 -3.70
N ASN A 369 19.17 13.93 -4.20
CA ASN A 369 18.59 15.27 -4.20
C ASN A 369 18.17 15.60 -5.62
N GLU A 370 16.97 16.11 -5.78
CA GLU A 370 16.47 16.59 -7.06
C GLU A 370 16.79 18.09 -7.18
N ASP A 371 17.98 18.39 -7.72
CA ASP A 371 18.46 19.76 -7.85
C ASP A 371 17.91 20.46 -9.13
N SER A 372 17.36 19.68 -10.08
CA SER A 372 16.84 20.20 -11.36
C SER A 372 15.32 20.16 -11.38
N LEU A 373 14.69 21.29 -11.73
CA LEU A 373 13.26 21.35 -11.94
C LEU A 373 12.90 20.90 -13.35
N ASN A 374 11.83 20.10 -13.47
CA ASN A 374 11.19 19.79 -14.74
C ASN A 374 10.58 21.08 -15.33
N VAL A 375 10.59 21.19 -16.64
CA VAL A 375 10.04 22.38 -17.32
C VAL A 375 8.75 22.03 -18.05
N PRO A 376 7.75 22.92 -18.05
CA PRO A 376 6.54 22.75 -18.85
C PRO A 376 6.86 22.62 -20.35
N LEU A 377 6.00 21.92 -21.08
CA LEU A 377 6.13 21.84 -22.53
C LEU A 377 6.09 23.22 -23.18
N ASN A 378 7.00 23.44 -24.12
CA ASN A 378 7.05 24.72 -24.86
C ASN A 378 5.99 24.82 -25.99
N ASN A 379 5.27 23.74 -26.27
CA ASN A 379 4.25 23.67 -27.30
C ASN A 379 2.86 24.06 -26.73
N LYS A 380 2.44 25.31 -26.96
CA LYS A 380 1.15 25.84 -26.46
C LYS A 380 -0.07 25.03 -26.90
N ALA A 381 -0.03 24.36 -28.06
CA ALA A 381 -1.14 23.52 -28.51
C ALA A 381 -1.31 22.24 -27.65
N ARG A 382 -0.25 21.79 -27.02
CA ARG A 382 -0.23 20.63 -26.11
C ARG A 382 -0.34 21.02 -24.65
N CYS A 383 -0.53 22.31 -24.32
CA CYS A 383 -0.67 22.82 -22.95
C CYS A 383 -2.08 23.32 -22.73
N TYR A 384 -2.58 23.14 -21.53
CA TYR A 384 -3.84 23.69 -21.10
C TYR A 384 -3.60 24.99 -20.31
N THR A 385 -4.29 26.06 -20.69
CA THR A 385 -4.10 27.40 -20.12
C THR A 385 -5.27 27.89 -19.27
N GLY A 386 -6.36 27.12 -19.20
CA GLY A 386 -7.53 27.42 -18.39
C GLY A 386 -7.27 27.23 -16.87
N LYS A 387 -8.33 27.29 -16.09
CA LYS A 387 -8.27 27.05 -14.63
C LYS A 387 -8.22 25.56 -14.37
N VAL A 388 -7.35 25.15 -13.44
CA VAL A 388 -7.23 23.75 -13.01
C VAL A 388 -7.70 23.58 -11.56
N TRP A 389 -8.36 22.50 -11.29
CA TRP A 389 -8.86 22.08 -9.98
C TRP A 389 -8.42 20.64 -9.72
N LEU A 390 -8.07 20.33 -8.49
CA LEU A 390 -7.69 18.98 -8.06
C LEU A 390 -8.66 18.48 -7.00
N LEU A 391 -9.19 17.27 -7.16
CA LEU A 391 -10.04 16.63 -6.15
C LEU A 391 -9.25 15.56 -5.42
N THR A 392 -9.18 15.65 -4.09
CA THR A 392 -8.46 14.73 -3.20
C THR A 392 -9.38 14.04 -2.20
N SER A 393 -8.93 12.92 -1.68
CA SER A 393 -9.59 12.21 -0.58
C SER A 393 -8.56 11.56 0.35
N ASN A 394 -9.00 11.01 1.46
CA ASN A 394 -8.16 10.21 2.34
C ASN A 394 -7.65 8.91 1.67
N TYR A 395 -8.18 8.52 0.51
CA TYR A 395 -7.67 7.42 -0.30
C TYR A 395 -6.50 7.82 -1.22
N THR A 396 -6.34 9.13 -1.52
CA THR A 396 -5.23 9.63 -2.35
C THR A 396 -3.90 9.35 -1.67
N PHE A 397 -3.09 8.45 -2.23
CA PHE A 397 -1.92 7.91 -1.53
C PHE A 397 -0.68 7.84 -2.42
N SER A 398 0.51 7.65 -1.83
CA SER A 398 1.78 7.44 -2.53
C SER A 398 2.02 8.50 -3.63
N SER A 399 2.34 8.11 -4.86
CA SER A 399 2.60 9.03 -5.98
C SER A 399 1.45 10.00 -6.27
N ALA A 400 0.19 9.62 -6.00
CA ALA A 400 -0.95 10.53 -6.13
C ALA A 400 -0.97 11.62 -5.03
N ALA A 401 -0.48 11.29 -3.84
CA ALA A 401 -0.29 12.29 -2.78
C ALA A 401 0.88 13.22 -3.10
N SER A 402 1.99 12.70 -3.63
CA SER A 402 3.12 13.50 -4.12
C SER A 402 2.70 14.47 -5.23
N PHE A 403 1.92 13.98 -6.18
CA PHE A 403 1.28 14.80 -7.21
C PHE A 403 0.42 15.92 -6.60
N SER A 404 -0.39 15.60 -5.59
CA SER A 404 -1.28 16.56 -4.95
C SER A 404 -0.51 17.66 -4.21
N TRP A 405 0.59 17.29 -3.52
CA TRP A 405 1.48 18.25 -2.88
C TRP A 405 2.13 19.19 -3.90
N ALA A 406 2.77 18.66 -4.94
CA ALA A 406 3.43 19.47 -5.96
C ALA A 406 2.42 20.38 -6.69
N PHE A 407 1.22 19.87 -7.02
CA PHE A 407 0.14 20.67 -7.60
C PHE A 407 -0.17 21.92 -6.74
N LYS A 408 -0.29 21.72 -5.43
CA LYS A 408 -0.55 22.82 -4.49
C LYS A 408 0.66 23.71 -4.29
N TYR A 409 1.84 23.13 -4.07
CA TYR A 409 3.08 23.86 -3.82
C TYR A 409 3.43 24.85 -4.96
N PHE A 410 3.34 24.38 -6.19
CA PHE A 410 3.59 25.19 -7.39
C PHE A 410 2.37 26.02 -7.84
N ASN A 411 1.31 26.08 -7.02
CA ASN A 411 0.11 26.91 -7.26
C ASN A 411 -0.52 26.66 -8.66
N MET A 412 -0.60 25.40 -9.09
CA MET A 412 -1.16 25.04 -10.39
C MET A 412 -2.68 25.18 -10.45
N GLY A 413 -3.35 25.23 -9.29
CA GLY A 413 -4.79 25.40 -9.17
C GLY A 413 -5.27 25.31 -7.73
N LYS A 414 -6.56 24.98 -7.52
CA LYS A 414 -7.15 24.81 -6.20
C LYS A 414 -7.40 23.34 -5.91
N VAL A 415 -7.09 22.92 -4.69
CA VAL A 415 -7.35 21.57 -4.16
C VAL A 415 -8.64 21.58 -3.37
N VAL A 416 -9.56 20.65 -3.69
CA VAL A 416 -10.89 20.53 -3.06
C VAL A 416 -11.10 19.10 -2.62
N GLY A 417 -11.55 18.88 -1.39
CA GLY A 417 -11.83 17.54 -0.86
C GLY A 417 -11.31 17.34 0.55
N GLU A 418 -10.73 16.17 0.79
CA GLU A 418 -10.12 15.79 2.06
C GLU A 418 -8.59 15.84 1.98
N GLU A 419 -7.93 15.88 3.14
CA GLU A 419 -6.49 15.65 3.26
C GLU A 419 -6.12 14.32 2.60
N THR A 420 -5.00 14.27 1.86
CA THR A 420 -4.52 13.02 1.26
C THR A 420 -4.09 12.01 2.33
N GLY A 421 -4.27 10.71 2.04
CA GLY A 421 -3.82 9.63 2.92
C GLY A 421 -2.29 9.52 2.99
N GLY A 422 -1.61 9.80 1.87
CA GLY A 422 -0.15 9.85 1.84
C GLY A 422 0.38 11.18 2.38
N MET A 423 1.49 11.11 3.13
CA MET A 423 2.14 12.26 3.76
C MET A 423 3.18 12.92 2.86
N ASN A 424 3.53 14.16 3.19
CA ASN A 424 4.51 14.96 2.44
C ASN A 424 5.96 14.55 2.77
N VAL A 425 6.18 14.01 3.96
CA VAL A 425 7.40 13.27 4.32
C VAL A 425 6.97 11.85 4.67
N CYS A 426 7.35 10.89 3.85
CA CYS A 426 6.83 9.52 3.93
C CYS A 426 7.88 8.47 3.59
N PHE A 427 7.57 7.22 3.93
CA PHE A 427 8.26 6.05 3.41
C PHE A 427 7.57 5.57 2.13
N GLY A 428 8.30 4.86 1.29
CA GLY A 428 7.74 4.34 0.05
C GLY A 428 8.77 3.56 -0.77
N ASP A 429 8.45 3.32 -2.03
CA ASP A 429 9.13 2.37 -2.90
C ASP A 429 9.30 1.03 -2.18
N VAL A 430 8.52 0.03 -2.58
CA VAL A 430 8.39 -1.20 -1.80
C VAL A 430 9.25 -2.32 -2.36
N LEU A 431 9.90 -3.05 -1.44
CA LEU A 431 10.41 -4.38 -1.69
C LEU A 431 9.29 -5.38 -1.45
N GLU A 432 9.04 -6.22 -2.44
CA GLU A 432 8.23 -7.41 -2.27
C GLU A 432 9.03 -8.51 -1.57
N TYR A 433 8.53 -8.98 -0.42
CA TYR A 433 9.20 -9.98 0.36
C TYR A 433 8.24 -11.11 0.75
N ARG A 434 8.72 -12.34 0.68
CA ARG A 434 7.99 -13.50 1.18
C ARG A 434 8.74 -14.12 2.34
N LEU A 435 8.03 -14.37 3.44
CA LEU A 435 8.61 -15.06 4.58
C LEU A 435 9.09 -16.46 4.15
N PRO A 436 10.28 -16.89 4.58
CA PRO A 436 10.95 -18.08 4.03
C PRO A 436 10.11 -19.36 4.13
N ILE A 437 9.44 -19.58 5.26
CA ILE A 437 8.72 -20.84 5.55
C ILE A 437 7.23 -20.68 5.23
N SER A 438 6.55 -19.71 5.83
CA SER A 438 5.10 -19.49 5.68
C SER A 438 4.70 -18.97 4.31
N GLN A 439 5.62 -18.33 3.59
CA GLN A 439 5.35 -17.62 2.34
C GLN A 439 4.32 -16.49 2.51
N LEU A 440 4.13 -15.96 3.72
CA LEU A 440 3.38 -14.73 3.91
C LEU A 440 4.02 -13.61 3.10
N TYR A 441 3.18 -12.85 2.41
CA TYR A 441 3.60 -11.82 1.48
C TYR A 441 3.60 -10.46 2.16
N CYS A 442 4.71 -9.74 2.02
CA CYS A 442 4.95 -8.47 2.67
C CYS A 442 5.43 -7.42 1.67
N TYR A 443 5.07 -6.17 1.93
CA TYR A 443 5.76 -5.00 1.39
C TYR A 443 6.62 -4.38 2.47
N ILE A 444 7.81 -3.92 2.11
CA ILE A 444 8.76 -3.22 2.99
C ILE A 444 9.26 -1.99 2.24
N SER A 445 9.01 -0.82 2.77
CA SER A 445 9.54 0.43 2.21
C SER A 445 11.06 0.44 2.24
N TYR A 446 11.69 0.85 1.14
CA TYR A 446 13.15 0.97 1.08
C TYR A 446 13.65 2.39 0.85
N LYS A 447 12.74 3.37 0.64
CA LYS A 447 13.06 4.79 0.57
C LYS A 447 12.27 5.60 1.59
N ARG A 448 12.85 6.71 2.01
CA ARG A 448 12.17 7.83 2.64
C ARG A 448 12.20 9.02 1.68
N PHE A 449 11.07 9.64 1.48
CA PHE A 449 10.89 10.76 0.57
C PHE A 449 10.52 12.03 1.31
N TRP A 450 11.03 13.14 0.84
CA TRP A 450 10.55 14.49 1.13
C TRP A 450 10.04 15.09 -0.17
N GLN A 451 8.80 15.47 -0.18
CA GLN A 451 8.23 16.19 -1.31
C GLN A 451 9.00 17.50 -1.52
N TYR A 452 8.94 18.08 -2.73
CA TYR A 452 9.70 19.31 -3.02
C TYR A 452 9.28 20.44 -2.07
N GLY A 453 10.27 21.01 -1.35
CA GLY A 453 10.04 22.07 -0.35
C GLY A 453 9.46 21.59 0.98
N ALA A 454 9.19 20.31 1.17
CA ALA A 454 8.76 19.77 2.45
C ALA A 454 9.95 19.53 3.40
N ASP A 455 9.71 19.68 4.69
CA ASP A 455 10.67 19.41 5.76
C ASP A 455 10.11 18.42 6.82
N GLU A 456 10.89 18.16 7.87
CA GLU A 456 10.53 17.17 8.90
C GLU A 456 9.25 17.54 9.70
N THR A 457 8.74 18.77 9.56
CA THR A 457 7.51 19.22 10.22
C THR A 457 6.26 18.92 9.36
N ASP A 458 6.43 18.60 8.07
CA ASP A 458 5.36 18.30 7.13
C ASP A 458 4.87 16.84 7.27
N ILE A 459 4.53 16.45 8.51
CA ILE A 459 4.04 15.11 8.89
C ILE A 459 2.53 14.95 8.64
N HIS A 460 2.01 15.53 7.58
CA HIS A 460 0.62 15.46 7.15
C HIS A 460 0.55 15.23 5.63
N GLY A 461 -0.62 14.92 5.12
CA GLY A 461 -0.90 14.85 3.70
C GLY A 461 -1.11 16.22 3.08
N THR A 462 -1.44 16.28 1.80
CA THR A 462 -1.85 17.51 1.15
C THR A 462 -3.18 17.98 1.73
N ILE A 463 -3.15 19.08 2.50
CA ILE A 463 -4.34 19.71 3.05
C ILE A 463 -5.04 20.48 1.92
N PRO A 464 -6.33 20.24 1.62
CA PRO A 464 -7.04 20.93 0.56
C PRO A 464 -7.21 22.44 0.85
N ASP A 465 -7.32 23.25 -0.20
CA ASP A 465 -7.69 24.67 -0.07
C ASP A 465 -9.16 24.84 0.38
N ILE A 466 -9.99 23.88 0.00
CA ILE A 466 -11.42 23.84 0.33
C ILE A 466 -11.74 22.45 0.87
N ALA A 467 -11.81 22.36 2.19
CA ALA A 467 -12.07 21.10 2.90
C ALA A 467 -13.57 20.76 2.85
N VAL A 468 -13.87 19.63 2.24
CA VAL A 468 -15.22 19.04 2.16
C VAL A 468 -15.11 17.52 2.10
N PRO A 469 -16.14 16.77 2.49
CA PRO A 469 -16.15 15.32 2.29
C PRO A 469 -15.88 14.93 0.84
N ALA A 470 -15.17 13.84 0.60
CA ALA A 470 -14.74 13.41 -0.73
C ALA A 470 -15.91 13.24 -1.71
N ASP A 471 -17.07 12.76 -1.25
CA ASP A 471 -18.27 12.61 -2.07
C ASP A 471 -18.89 13.96 -2.50
N LYS A 472 -18.58 15.06 -1.80
CA LYS A 472 -19.06 16.42 -2.10
C LYS A 472 -18.06 17.23 -2.92
N ALA A 473 -16.82 16.81 -3.05
CA ALA A 473 -15.75 17.59 -3.66
C ALA A 473 -16.07 18.02 -5.11
N LEU A 474 -16.60 17.11 -5.93
CA LEU A 474 -16.96 17.42 -7.33
C LEU A 474 -18.07 18.46 -7.40
N GLU A 475 -19.18 18.23 -6.67
CA GLU A 475 -20.33 19.17 -6.69
C GLU A 475 -19.93 20.55 -6.17
N THR A 476 -19.17 20.59 -5.06
CA THR A 476 -18.62 21.86 -4.53
C THR A 476 -17.78 22.59 -5.57
N THR A 477 -16.89 21.88 -6.28
CA THR A 477 -16.07 22.47 -7.34
C THR A 477 -16.92 23.04 -8.48
N LEU A 478 -17.94 22.30 -8.92
CA LEU A 478 -18.85 22.74 -9.97
C LEU A 478 -19.64 24.00 -9.54
N GLN A 479 -20.08 24.06 -8.29
CA GLN A 479 -20.75 25.26 -7.72
C GLN A 479 -19.81 26.48 -7.70
N LEU A 480 -18.55 26.29 -7.29
CA LEU A 480 -17.54 27.37 -7.31
C LEU A 480 -17.24 27.88 -8.72
N ILE A 481 -17.25 26.99 -9.72
CA ILE A 481 -17.08 27.36 -11.12
C ILE A 481 -18.28 28.15 -11.63
N ARG A 482 -19.52 27.76 -11.28
CA ARG A 482 -20.76 28.46 -11.68
C ARG A 482 -20.84 29.86 -11.05
N ASN A 483 -20.42 30.01 -9.79
CA ASN A 483 -20.54 31.26 -9.05
C ASN A 483 -19.47 32.30 -9.39
N LYS A 484 -18.44 31.95 -10.14
CA LYS A 484 -17.36 32.85 -10.59
C LYS A 484 -17.62 33.45 -11.99
N LYS A 485 -18.91 33.65 -12.34
CA LYS A 485 -19.30 34.40 -13.56
C LYS A 485 -19.03 35.88 -13.45
#